data_5452183fe75341606227877110052d9a
#
_entry.id   5452183fe75341606227877110052d9a
#
_cell.length_a   1.000
_cell.length_b   1.000
_cell.length_c   1.000
_cell.angle_alpha   90.00
_cell.angle_beta   90.00
_cell.angle_gamma   90.00
#
_symmetry.space_group_name_H-M   'P 1'
#
loop_
_entity.id
_entity.type
_entity.pdbx_description
1 polymer ?
#
loop_
_entity_poly.entity_id
_entity_poly.type
_entity_poly.pdbx_seq_one_letter_code
_entity_poly.pdbx_strand_id
1 'polypeptide(L)'
;MIIENKTSSKFLGYFFAVFAIFIWGITFVCTKHLLTYFLPFEILFIRFVLAYIFLWILYPHRLKLSTIENILVALAGLTGVTLYQFTENLALNLTTASNVSIIESICPIFTAITAQIFLKEKHLTFSFCMGFVLAILGITLVSFNGKINFNLSPKGDILALFSSICWGFYSLFLTMINRKPYNIIGITRKIFFYAMVFMLPLLILGILSDNPKSISYVELSKIENINRFSSIFNWLLLCFLGIFASGMCFVFWNKACDILGTVKISIGIYLIPVVTIIFATIFLHEKLTLMGGIGSLLTIIGLWVSGIKK
;
A
#
# COMPACT_ATOMS: atom_id res chain seq x y z
N MET A 1 -12.03 3.17 34.87
CA MET A 1 -11.01 2.19 34.43
C MET A 1 -11.35 1.49 33.10
N ILE A 2 -12.58 0.96 32.86
CA ILE A 2 -12.94 0.31 31.57
C ILE A 2 -13.10 1.32 30.42
N ILE A 3 -13.60 2.53 30.69
CA ILE A 3 -13.81 3.59 29.69
C ILE A 3 -12.48 4.23 29.28
N GLU A 4 -11.57 4.44 30.22
CA GLU A 4 -10.21 4.98 29.93
C GLU A 4 -9.38 4.03 29.05
N ASN A 5 -9.46 2.72 29.29
CA ASN A 5 -8.78 1.71 28.47
C ASN A 5 -9.29 1.70 27.01
N LYS A 6 -10.59 1.95 26.79
CA LYS A 6 -11.19 1.93 25.46
C LYS A 6 -10.83 3.18 24.64
N THR A 7 -10.68 4.33 25.29
CA THR A 7 -10.26 5.59 24.66
C THR A 7 -8.79 5.56 24.31
N SER A 8 -7.93 5.08 25.20
CA SER A 8 -6.49 4.89 24.97
C SER A 8 -6.23 3.93 23.81
N SER A 9 -6.98 2.83 23.73
CA SER A 9 -6.88 1.86 22.60
C SER A 9 -7.24 2.49 21.26
N LYS A 10 -8.30 3.32 21.18
CA LYS A 10 -8.67 4.01 19.93
C LYS A 10 -7.62 5.02 19.48
N PHE A 11 -7.08 5.80 20.40
CA PHE A 11 -6.01 6.76 20.13
C PHE A 11 -4.80 6.04 19.51
N LEU A 12 -4.40 4.91 20.09
CA LEU A 12 -3.31 4.09 19.58
C LEU A 12 -3.59 3.57 18.16
N GLY A 13 -4.83 3.15 17.89
CA GLY A 13 -5.23 2.72 16.54
C GLY A 13 -5.11 3.83 15.50
N TYR A 14 -5.54 5.05 15.82
CA TYR A 14 -5.36 6.21 14.93
C TYR A 14 -3.90 6.58 14.75
N PHE A 15 -3.11 6.56 15.81
CA PHE A 15 -1.66 6.82 15.74
C PHE A 15 -0.99 5.84 14.77
N PHE A 16 -1.26 4.56 14.89
CA PHE A 16 -0.71 3.54 14.00
C PHE A 16 -1.12 3.75 12.54
N ALA A 17 -2.38 4.09 12.30
CA ALA A 17 -2.87 4.35 10.95
C ALA A 17 -2.21 5.58 10.32
N VAL A 18 -2.16 6.71 11.04
CA VAL A 18 -1.55 7.96 10.57
C VAL A 18 -0.06 7.76 10.29
N PHE A 19 0.65 7.06 11.19
CA PHE A 19 2.05 6.74 10.98
C PHE A 19 2.27 5.92 9.70
N ALA A 20 1.48 4.85 9.50
CA ALA A 20 1.59 4.02 8.31
C ALA A 20 1.29 4.83 7.02
N ILE A 21 0.23 5.63 7.01
CA ILE A 21 -0.16 6.49 5.90
C ILE A 21 0.97 7.48 5.54
N PHE A 22 1.56 8.12 6.54
CA PHE A 22 2.66 9.06 6.34
C PHE A 22 3.88 8.38 5.70
N ILE A 23 4.31 7.25 6.25
CA ILE A 23 5.43 6.48 5.69
C ILE A 23 5.11 5.99 4.28
N TRP A 24 3.92 5.44 4.03
CA TRP A 24 3.52 4.97 2.71
C TRP A 24 3.46 6.10 1.68
N GLY A 25 3.06 7.31 2.05
CA GLY A 25 3.15 8.47 1.16
C GLY A 25 4.57 8.76 0.67
N ILE A 26 5.58 8.53 1.50
CA ILE A 26 7.00 8.69 1.15
C ILE A 26 7.47 7.55 0.24
N THR A 27 6.94 6.33 0.40
CA THR A 27 7.42 5.15 -0.35
C THR A 27 7.30 5.28 -1.86
N PHE A 28 6.30 5.99 -2.38
CA PHE A 28 6.14 6.23 -3.82
C PHE A 28 7.36 6.93 -4.42
N VAL A 29 7.87 7.96 -3.73
CA VAL A 29 9.07 8.70 -4.15
C VAL A 29 10.32 7.83 -4.04
N CYS A 30 10.47 7.10 -2.92
CA CYS A 30 11.60 6.19 -2.71
C CYS A 30 11.63 5.07 -3.74
N THR A 31 10.48 4.42 -4.00
CA THR A 31 10.37 3.35 -4.99
C THR A 31 10.65 3.87 -6.39
N LYS A 32 10.11 5.06 -6.75
CA LYS A 32 10.38 5.67 -8.05
C LYS A 32 11.87 5.95 -8.26
N HIS A 33 12.58 6.40 -7.23
CA HIS A 33 14.05 6.56 -7.28
C HIS A 33 14.75 5.21 -7.47
N LEU A 34 14.39 4.19 -6.68
CA LEU A 34 15.02 2.86 -6.80
C LEU A 34 14.76 2.19 -8.16
N LEU A 35 13.64 2.47 -8.82
CA LEU A 35 13.32 1.94 -10.16
C LEU A 35 14.31 2.43 -11.24
N THR A 36 15.12 3.47 -10.98
CA THR A 36 16.21 3.88 -11.87
C THR A 36 17.40 2.91 -11.82
N TYR A 37 17.53 2.12 -10.74
CA TYR A 37 18.65 1.21 -10.50
C TYR A 37 18.23 -0.25 -10.48
N PHE A 38 17.02 -0.55 -10.00
CA PHE A 38 16.51 -1.89 -9.76
C PHE A 38 15.24 -2.13 -10.57
N LEU A 39 14.96 -3.39 -10.86
CA LEU A 39 13.72 -3.80 -11.49
C LEU A 39 12.56 -3.84 -10.47
N PRO A 40 11.31 -3.68 -10.93
CA PRO A 40 10.12 -3.70 -10.05
C PRO A 40 10.06 -4.94 -9.16
N PHE A 41 10.38 -6.12 -9.71
CA PHE A 41 10.38 -7.37 -8.96
C PHE A 41 11.54 -7.46 -7.94
N GLU A 42 12.73 -6.94 -8.26
CA GLU A 42 13.87 -6.94 -7.34
C GLU A 42 13.58 -6.12 -6.10
N ILE A 43 13.04 -4.90 -6.27
CA ILE A 43 12.62 -4.05 -5.15
C ILE A 43 11.59 -4.77 -4.29
N LEU A 44 10.59 -5.38 -4.93
CA LEU A 44 9.54 -6.14 -4.26
C LEU A 44 10.13 -7.26 -3.40
N PHE A 45 10.96 -8.11 -3.99
CA PHE A 45 11.51 -9.28 -3.31
C PHE A 45 12.44 -8.88 -2.15
N ILE A 46 13.39 -7.96 -2.40
CA ILE A 46 14.35 -7.50 -1.37
C ILE A 46 13.61 -6.88 -0.18
N ARG A 47 12.64 -5.99 -0.44
CA ARG A 47 11.90 -5.31 0.65
C ARG A 47 11.13 -6.30 1.52
N PHE A 48 10.51 -7.35 0.94
CA PHE A 48 9.75 -8.32 1.74
C PHE A 48 10.61 -9.37 2.40
N VAL A 49 11.78 -9.72 1.86
CA VAL A 49 12.80 -10.51 2.58
C VAL A 49 13.28 -9.75 3.83
N LEU A 50 13.64 -8.47 3.70
CA LEU A 50 14.04 -7.64 4.83
C LEU A 50 12.93 -7.50 5.87
N ALA A 51 11.68 -7.26 5.43
CA ALA A 51 10.51 -7.19 6.30
C ALA A 51 10.28 -8.51 7.04
N TYR A 52 10.37 -9.65 6.36
CA TYR A 52 10.18 -10.96 6.96
C TYR A 52 11.23 -11.26 8.03
N ILE A 53 12.51 -10.99 7.74
CA ILE A 53 13.61 -11.17 8.69
C ILE A 53 13.38 -10.27 9.93
N PHE A 54 13.04 -8.99 9.70
CA PHE A 54 12.76 -8.05 10.78
C PHE A 54 11.61 -8.53 11.68
N LEU A 55 10.49 -8.97 11.11
CA LEU A 55 9.36 -9.49 11.88
C LEU A 55 9.68 -10.83 12.58
N TRP A 56 10.58 -11.62 12.00
CA TRP A 56 11.05 -12.86 12.62
C TRP A 56 11.87 -12.58 13.88
N ILE A 57 12.72 -11.56 13.83
CA ILE A 57 13.51 -11.10 15.00
C ILE A 57 12.56 -10.59 16.10
N LEU A 58 11.54 -9.80 15.73
CA LEU A 58 10.59 -9.24 16.70
C LEU A 58 9.68 -10.29 17.36
N TYR A 59 9.32 -11.34 16.64
CA TYR A 59 8.44 -12.39 17.12
C TYR A 59 8.83 -13.76 16.56
N PRO A 60 9.81 -14.47 17.15
CA PRO A 60 10.35 -15.72 16.62
C PRO A 60 9.43 -16.94 16.84
N HIS A 61 8.25 -16.77 17.41
CA HIS A 61 7.35 -17.86 17.73
C HIS A 61 6.51 -18.30 16.52
N ARG A 62 6.36 -19.60 16.33
CA ARG A 62 5.49 -20.16 15.28
C ARG A 62 4.03 -20.05 15.67
N LEU A 63 3.21 -19.50 14.77
CA LEU A 63 1.75 -19.49 14.94
C LEU A 63 1.15 -20.81 14.46
N LYS A 64 0.35 -21.43 15.31
CA LYS A 64 -0.49 -22.57 14.95
C LYS A 64 -1.84 -22.02 14.45
N LEU A 65 -2.12 -22.21 13.17
CA LEU A 65 -3.35 -21.80 12.50
C LEU A 65 -4.05 -23.05 11.96
N SER A 66 -5.37 -23.04 11.97
CA SER A 66 -6.18 -24.04 11.27
C SER A 66 -5.97 -23.97 9.75
N THR A 67 -6.42 -24.96 9.01
CA THR A 67 -6.31 -24.98 7.54
C THR A 67 -6.99 -23.77 6.91
N ILE A 68 -8.20 -23.42 7.37
CA ILE A 68 -8.96 -22.26 6.85
C ILE A 68 -8.20 -20.95 7.10
N GLU A 69 -7.65 -20.78 8.31
CA GLU A 69 -6.88 -19.58 8.65
C GLU A 69 -5.58 -19.48 7.85
N ASN A 70 -4.91 -20.61 7.59
CA ASN A 70 -3.75 -20.64 6.71
C ASN A 70 -4.11 -20.22 5.28
N ILE A 71 -5.27 -20.64 4.76
CA ILE A 71 -5.77 -20.21 3.45
C ILE A 71 -6.04 -18.71 3.45
N LEU A 72 -6.73 -18.17 4.47
CA LEU A 72 -6.99 -16.72 4.57
C LEU A 72 -5.70 -15.90 4.62
N VAL A 73 -4.72 -16.34 5.40
CA VAL A 73 -3.39 -15.68 5.49
C VAL A 73 -2.63 -15.77 4.17
N ALA A 74 -2.71 -16.91 3.47
CA ALA A 74 -2.11 -17.06 2.14
C ALA A 74 -2.78 -16.15 1.10
N LEU A 75 -4.12 -16.07 1.08
CA LEU A 75 -4.87 -15.17 0.21
C LEU A 75 -4.57 -13.70 0.52
N ALA A 76 -4.41 -13.33 1.80
CA ALA A 76 -3.97 -11.99 2.19
C ALA A 76 -2.53 -11.72 1.68
N GLY A 77 -1.63 -12.70 1.73
CA GLY A 77 -0.27 -12.58 1.18
C GLY A 77 -0.27 -12.42 -0.34
N LEU A 78 -1.09 -13.21 -1.04
CA LEU A 78 -1.25 -13.11 -2.49
C LEU A 78 -1.79 -11.74 -2.91
N THR A 79 -2.91 -11.30 -2.31
CA THR A 79 -3.60 -10.10 -2.74
C THR A 79 -2.94 -8.82 -2.23
N GLY A 80 -2.63 -8.71 -0.93
CA GLY A 80 -2.14 -7.49 -0.30
C GLY A 80 -0.64 -7.27 -0.44
N VAL A 81 0.12 -8.29 -0.80
CA VAL A 81 1.59 -8.17 -0.92
C VAL A 81 2.04 -8.50 -2.33
N THR A 82 1.83 -9.73 -2.79
CA THR A 82 2.39 -10.17 -4.09
C THR A 82 1.76 -9.39 -5.24
N LEU A 83 0.44 -9.51 -5.43
CA LEU A 83 -0.24 -8.87 -6.56
C LEU A 83 -0.29 -7.35 -6.40
N TYR A 84 -0.68 -6.85 -5.23
CA TYR A 84 -0.78 -5.42 -4.97
C TYR A 84 0.56 -4.71 -5.25
N GLN A 85 1.61 -5.08 -4.53
CA GLN A 85 2.90 -4.40 -4.61
C GLN A 85 3.62 -4.63 -5.94
N PHE A 86 3.42 -5.79 -6.58
CA PHE A 86 4.00 -6.07 -7.88
C PHE A 86 3.38 -5.18 -8.96
N THR A 87 2.05 -5.07 -8.99
CA THR A 87 1.36 -4.23 -9.98
C THR A 87 1.55 -2.74 -9.70
N GLU A 88 1.64 -2.31 -8.42
CA GLU A 88 2.05 -0.97 -8.01
C GLU A 88 3.44 -0.62 -8.56
N ASN A 89 4.44 -1.48 -8.32
CA ASN A 89 5.81 -1.24 -8.80
C ASN A 89 5.89 -1.20 -10.33
N LEU A 90 5.13 -2.06 -11.04
CA LEU A 90 5.00 -2.00 -12.50
C LEU A 90 4.32 -0.71 -12.95
N ALA A 91 3.27 -0.27 -12.28
CA ALA A 91 2.61 0.99 -12.56
C ALA A 91 3.56 2.17 -12.38
N LEU A 92 4.32 2.21 -11.26
CA LEU A 92 5.34 3.23 -10.99
C LEU A 92 6.45 3.24 -12.05
N ASN A 93 6.79 2.11 -12.63
CA ASN A 93 7.75 2.06 -13.74
C ASN A 93 7.19 2.70 -15.01
N LEU A 94 5.89 2.60 -15.26
CA LEU A 94 5.21 3.06 -16.47
C LEU A 94 4.65 4.48 -16.41
N THR A 95 4.38 5.00 -15.19
CA THR A 95 3.78 6.32 -14.98
C THR A 95 4.39 7.05 -13.77
N THR A 96 3.87 8.22 -13.41
CA THR A 96 4.40 9.03 -12.29
C THR A 96 3.94 8.51 -10.94
N ALA A 97 4.73 8.79 -9.88
CA ALA A 97 4.35 8.46 -8.51
C ALA A 97 3.02 9.13 -8.10
N SER A 98 2.84 10.39 -8.50
CA SER A 98 1.59 11.12 -8.26
C SER A 98 0.38 10.43 -8.90
N ASN A 99 0.50 9.99 -10.17
CA ASN A 99 -0.61 9.32 -10.86
C ASN A 99 -0.99 7.99 -10.20
N VAL A 100 0.00 7.16 -9.85
CA VAL A 100 -0.25 5.88 -9.15
C VAL A 100 -0.91 6.13 -7.80
N SER A 101 -0.39 7.07 -7.00
CA SER A 101 -0.95 7.37 -5.67
C SER A 101 -2.40 7.86 -5.71
N ILE A 102 -2.79 8.58 -6.81
CA ILE A 102 -4.17 9.00 -7.02
C ILE A 102 -5.07 7.80 -7.29
N ILE A 103 -4.67 6.97 -8.25
CA ILE A 103 -5.48 5.81 -8.62
C ILE A 103 -5.61 4.87 -7.41
N GLU A 104 -4.56 4.67 -6.64
CA GLU A 104 -4.59 3.83 -5.45
C GLU A 104 -5.38 4.44 -4.29
N SER A 105 -5.62 5.74 -4.29
CA SER A 105 -6.55 6.33 -3.31
C SER A 105 -8.00 5.85 -3.46
N ILE A 106 -8.32 5.12 -4.53
CA ILE A 106 -9.60 4.42 -4.73
C ILE A 106 -9.73 3.16 -3.82
N CYS A 107 -8.63 2.64 -3.24
CA CYS A 107 -8.64 1.46 -2.37
C CYS A 107 -9.76 1.40 -1.32
N PRO A 108 -10.13 2.49 -0.63
CA PRO A 108 -11.22 2.46 0.34
C PRO A 108 -12.57 2.03 -0.24
N ILE A 109 -12.85 2.35 -1.50
CA ILE A 109 -14.12 1.95 -2.13
C ILE A 109 -14.13 0.43 -2.37
N PHE A 110 -13.02 -0.15 -2.83
CA PHE A 110 -12.92 -1.61 -2.98
C PHE A 110 -12.96 -2.33 -1.64
N THR A 111 -12.36 -1.74 -0.59
CA THR A 111 -12.47 -2.26 0.78
C THR A 111 -13.92 -2.26 1.27
N ALA A 112 -14.68 -1.19 1.01
CA ALA A 112 -16.10 -1.11 1.39
C ALA A 112 -16.99 -2.07 0.56
N ILE A 113 -16.72 -2.19 -0.75
CA ILE A 113 -17.44 -3.12 -1.64
C ILE A 113 -17.22 -4.56 -1.19
N THR A 114 -15.97 -4.98 -0.98
CA THR A 114 -15.67 -6.36 -0.55
C THR A 114 -16.26 -6.66 0.82
N ALA A 115 -16.21 -5.74 1.77
CA ALA A 115 -16.84 -5.90 3.07
C ALA A 115 -18.38 -6.02 2.93
N GLN A 116 -19.02 -5.21 2.10
CA GLN A 116 -20.47 -5.26 1.90
C GLN A 116 -20.92 -6.57 1.24
N ILE A 117 -20.21 -7.03 0.22
CA ILE A 117 -20.57 -8.26 -0.51
C ILE A 117 -20.31 -9.51 0.33
N PHE A 118 -19.12 -9.63 0.90
CA PHE A 118 -18.68 -10.89 1.53
C PHE A 118 -18.96 -10.94 3.04
N LEU A 119 -18.94 -9.81 3.74
CA LEU A 119 -19.21 -9.74 5.18
C LEU A 119 -20.64 -9.29 5.50
N LYS A 120 -21.41 -8.87 4.47
CA LYS A 120 -22.78 -8.34 4.60
C LYS A 120 -22.86 -7.09 5.50
N GLU A 121 -21.78 -6.31 5.58
CA GLU A 121 -21.69 -5.09 6.36
C GLU A 121 -22.06 -3.90 5.49
N LYS A 122 -22.97 -3.01 5.97
CA LYS A 122 -23.41 -1.82 5.22
C LYS A 122 -22.41 -0.68 5.40
N HIS A 123 -21.51 -0.51 4.44
CA HIS A 123 -20.48 0.54 4.45
C HIS A 123 -20.65 1.59 3.35
N LEU A 124 -21.28 1.24 2.21
CA LEU A 124 -21.55 2.15 1.10
C LEU A 124 -22.75 3.06 1.44
N THR A 125 -22.55 3.97 2.40
CA THR A 125 -23.54 4.99 2.75
C THR A 125 -23.44 6.19 1.80
N PHE A 126 -24.50 7.01 1.73
CA PHE A 126 -24.48 8.24 0.94
C PHE A 126 -23.31 9.16 1.33
N SER A 127 -23.07 9.34 2.64
CA SER A 127 -21.94 10.13 3.14
C SER A 127 -20.59 9.55 2.71
N PHE A 128 -20.44 8.22 2.73
CA PHE A 128 -19.22 7.55 2.26
C PHE A 128 -18.98 7.83 0.77
N CYS A 129 -20.01 7.66 -0.09
CA CYS A 129 -19.92 7.91 -1.52
C CYS A 129 -19.65 9.37 -1.85
N MET A 130 -20.33 10.31 -1.19
CA MET A 130 -20.09 11.74 -1.36
C MET A 130 -18.69 12.16 -0.94
N GLY A 131 -18.22 11.67 0.21
CA GLY A 131 -16.87 11.94 0.69
C GLY A 131 -15.79 11.33 -0.23
N PHE A 132 -16.05 10.15 -0.80
CA PHE A 132 -15.19 9.55 -1.83
C PHE A 132 -15.08 10.45 -3.07
N VAL A 133 -16.21 10.91 -3.63
CA VAL A 133 -16.20 11.81 -4.79
C VAL A 133 -15.43 13.09 -4.51
N LEU A 134 -15.66 13.72 -3.35
CA LEU A 134 -14.94 14.92 -2.93
C LEU A 134 -13.44 14.66 -2.79
N ALA A 135 -13.03 13.52 -2.18
CA ALA A 135 -11.64 13.16 -2.03
C ALA A 135 -10.96 12.97 -3.39
N ILE A 136 -11.58 12.23 -4.31
CA ILE A 136 -11.03 12.01 -5.65
C ILE A 136 -10.91 13.31 -6.44
N LEU A 137 -11.90 14.19 -6.39
CA LEU A 137 -11.81 15.52 -7.01
C LEU A 137 -10.66 16.33 -6.43
N GLY A 138 -10.50 16.32 -5.09
CA GLY A 138 -9.40 16.99 -4.42
C GLY A 138 -8.04 16.42 -4.85
N ILE A 139 -7.87 15.11 -4.83
CA ILE A 139 -6.65 14.40 -5.24
C ILE A 139 -6.32 14.72 -6.71
N THR A 140 -7.32 14.71 -7.58
CA THR A 140 -7.17 15.06 -9.00
C THR A 140 -6.64 16.50 -9.15
N LEU A 141 -7.20 17.49 -8.44
CA LEU A 141 -6.72 18.87 -8.46
C LEU A 141 -5.28 19.00 -7.96
N VAL A 142 -4.92 18.28 -6.88
CA VAL A 142 -3.54 18.27 -6.36
C VAL A 142 -2.57 17.77 -7.42
N SER A 143 -2.94 16.74 -8.16
CA SER A 143 -2.05 16.12 -9.15
C SER A 143 -1.89 16.93 -10.41
N PHE A 144 -2.93 17.62 -10.83
CA PHE A 144 -2.80 18.57 -11.94
C PHE A 144 -1.85 19.72 -11.61
N ASN A 145 -1.81 20.15 -10.36
CA ASN A 145 -0.88 21.17 -9.86
C ASN A 145 -0.54 22.28 -10.90
N GLY A 146 -1.53 22.68 -11.70
CA GLY A 146 -1.39 23.70 -12.76
C GLY A 146 -0.75 23.21 -14.06
N LYS A 147 -0.43 21.94 -14.22
CA LYS A 147 0.10 21.35 -15.47
C LYS A 147 -0.96 20.47 -16.11
N ILE A 148 -1.52 20.90 -17.26
CA ILE A 148 -2.53 20.15 -18.05
C ILE A 148 -1.89 19.07 -18.94
N ASN A 149 -0.73 18.56 -18.58
CA ASN A 149 -0.13 17.47 -19.36
C ASN A 149 -0.50 16.12 -18.72
N PHE A 150 -1.59 15.53 -19.22
CA PHE A 150 -1.93 14.14 -18.98
C PHE A 150 -0.90 13.24 -19.67
N ASN A 151 0.16 12.87 -19.01
CA ASN A 151 0.95 11.72 -19.44
C ASN A 151 0.18 10.45 -19.04
N LEU A 152 -0.97 10.25 -19.68
CA LEU A 152 -1.75 9.01 -19.50
C LEU A 152 -0.92 7.83 -19.97
N SER A 153 -0.68 6.90 -19.10
CA SER A 153 -0.14 5.58 -19.41
C SER A 153 -1.23 4.54 -19.15
N PRO A 154 -2.09 4.23 -20.15
CA PRO A 154 -3.23 3.34 -19.93
C PRO A 154 -2.84 2.01 -19.29
N LYS A 155 -1.66 1.48 -19.62
CA LYS A 155 -1.13 0.25 -19.00
C LYS A 155 -0.78 0.45 -17.53
N GLY A 156 -0.10 1.56 -17.20
CA GLY A 156 0.25 1.90 -15.81
C GLY A 156 -1.00 2.16 -14.98
N ASP A 157 -1.97 2.87 -15.54
CA ASP A 157 -3.23 3.23 -14.87
C ASP A 157 -4.10 1.99 -14.56
N ILE A 158 -4.18 1.05 -15.52
CA ILE A 158 -4.88 -0.23 -15.31
C ILE A 158 -4.19 -1.07 -14.23
N LEU A 159 -2.85 -1.11 -14.20
CA LEU A 159 -2.10 -1.82 -13.17
C LEU A 159 -2.32 -1.21 -11.78
N ALA A 160 -2.33 0.12 -11.65
CA ALA A 160 -2.63 0.82 -10.40
C ALA A 160 -4.09 0.59 -9.94
N LEU A 161 -5.04 0.52 -10.88
CA LEU A 161 -6.43 0.17 -10.56
C LEU A 161 -6.54 -1.29 -10.08
N PHE A 162 -5.83 -2.21 -10.73
CA PHE A 162 -5.80 -3.61 -10.32
C PHE A 162 -5.16 -3.78 -8.95
N SER A 163 -4.08 -3.05 -8.63
CA SER A 163 -3.50 -3.05 -7.27
C SER A 163 -4.54 -2.61 -6.23
N SER A 164 -5.33 -1.57 -6.52
CA SER A 164 -6.39 -1.09 -5.62
C SER A 164 -7.47 -2.16 -5.35
N ILE A 165 -7.85 -2.94 -6.37
CA ILE A 165 -8.77 -4.07 -6.19
C ILE A 165 -8.14 -5.15 -5.30
N CYS A 166 -6.87 -5.48 -5.52
CA CYS A 166 -6.14 -6.45 -4.71
C CYS A 166 -6.07 -6.02 -3.23
N TRP A 167 -5.87 -4.73 -2.95
CA TRP A 167 -5.93 -4.19 -1.59
C TRP A 167 -7.30 -4.34 -0.94
N GLY A 168 -8.40 -4.19 -1.71
CA GLY A 168 -9.75 -4.46 -1.24
C GLY A 168 -9.92 -5.90 -0.73
N PHE A 169 -9.42 -6.89 -1.48
CA PHE A 169 -9.42 -8.29 -1.06
C PHE A 169 -8.50 -8.56 0.14
N TYR A 170 -7.31 -7.95 0.17
CA TYR A 170 -6.44 -8.00 1.34
C TYR A 170 -7.18 -7.54 2.60
N SER A 171 -7.86 -6.41 2.51
CA SER A 171 -8.64 -5.82 3.61
C SER A 171 -9.75 -6.77 4.07
N LEU A 172 -10.41 -7.46 3.14
CA LEU A 172 -11.41 -8.49 3.44
C LEU A 172 -10.79 -9.66 4.24
N PHE A 173 -9.72 -10.26 3.72
CA PHE A 173 -9.08 -11.40 4.37
C PHE A 173 -8.50 -11.01 5.73
N LEU A 174 -7.90 -9.84 5.85
CA LEU A 174 -7.43 -9.31 7.12
C LEU A 174 -8.57 -9.16 8.14
N THR A 175 -9.73 -8.65 7.73
CA THR A 175 -10.91 -8.54 8.60
C THR A 175 -11.38 -9.92 9.08
N MET A 176 -11.36 -10.93 8.20
CA MET A 176 -11.72 -12.28 8.56
C MET A 176 -10.73 -12.93 9.54
N ILE A 177 -9.43 -12.67 9.38
CA ILE A 177 -8.37 -13.15 10.28
C ILE A 177 -8.47 -12.48 11.65
N ASN A 178 -8.76 -11.18 11.72
CA ASN A 178 -8.84 -10.41 12.96
C ASN A 178 -10.05 -10.77 13.84
N ARG A 179 -10.96 -11.65 13.37
CA ARG A 179 -12.03 -12.21 14.22
C ARG A 179 -11.50 -13.08 15.37
N LYS A 180 -10.22 -13.46 15.32
CA LYS A 180 -9.55 -14.23 16.39
C LYS A 180 -8.36 -13.46 16.96
N PRO A 181 -8.07 -13.61 18.26
CA PRO A 181 -7.03 -12.84 18.96
C PRO A 181 -5.63 -13.42 18.69
N TYR A 182 -5.16 -13.33 17.47
CA TYR A 182 -3.79 -13.71 17.13
C TYR A 182 -2.78 -12.58 17.39
N ASN A 183 -1.52 -12.95 17.60
CA ASN A 183 -0.45 -11.96 17.60
C ASN A 183 -0.27 -11.34 16.21
N ILE A 184 -0.46 -10.03 16.10
CA ILE A 184 -0.47 -9.29 14.82
C ILE A 184 0.89 -9.39 14.10
N ILE A 185 2.02 -9.34 14.84
CA ILE A 185 3.36 -9.47 14.24
C ILE A 185 3.50 -10.86 13.61
N GLY A 186 3.07 -11.90 14.34
CA GLY A 186 3.11 -13.27 13.84
C GLY A 186 2.22 -13.48 12.60
N ILE A 187 1.01 -12.91 12.58
CA ILE A 187 0.11 -12.96 11.41
C ILE A 187 0.75 -12.23 10.23
N THR A 188 1.22 -10.99 10.41
CA THR A 188 1.85 -10.19 9.35
C THR A 188 3.07 -10.91 8.79
N ARG A 189 3.93 -11.48 9.64
CA ARG A 189 5.05 -12.29 9.20
C ARG A 189 4.61 -13.49 8.35
N LYS A 190 3.53 -14.17 8.75
CA LYS A 190 3.03 -15.33 8.02
C LYS A 190 2.40 -14.94 6.68
N ILE A 191 1.74 -13.79 6.61
CA ILE A 191 1.30 -13.16 5.35
C ILE A 191 2.49 -12.95 4.42
N PHE A 192 3.60 -12.40 4.91
CA PHE A 192 4.81 -12.16 4.11
C PHE A 192 5.50 -13.45 3.67
N PHE A 193 5.47 -14.49 4.50
CA PHE A 193 5.95 -15.82 4.11
C PHE A 193 5.20 -16.35 2.88
N TYR A 194 3.87 -16.37 2.92
CA TYR A 194 3.07 -16.82 1.79
C TYR A 194 3.24 -15.90 0.57
N ALA A 195 3.36 -14.59 0.79
CA ALA A 195 3.62 -13.66 -0.29
C ALA A 195 4.93 -13.99 -1.03
N MET A 196 6.02 -14.26 -0.31
CA MET A 196 7.28 -14.67 -0.93
C MET A 196 7.14 -15.99 -1.70
N VAL A 197 6.37 -16.95 -1.17
CA VAL A 197 6.07 -18.21 -1.90
C VAL A 197 5.34 -17.92 -3.22
N PHE A 198 4.37 -16.99 -3.23
CA PHE A 198 3.67 -16.60 -4.46
C PHE A 198 4.53 -15.73 -5.42
N MET A 199 5.59 -15.12 -4.95
CA MET A 199 6.55 -14.41 -5.79
C MET A 199 7.44 -15.38 -6.61
N LEU A 200 7.66 -16.61 -6.14
CA LEU A 200 8.50 -17.59 -6.86
C LEU A 200 8.00 -17.92 -8.28
N PRO A 201 6.70 -18.21 -8.52
CA PRO A 201 6.20 -18.40 -9.88
C PRO A 201 6.40 -17.16 -10.77
N LEU A 202 6.24 -15.95 -10.24
CA LEU A 202 6.48 -14.72 -10.99
C LEU A 202 7.94 -14.58 -11.40
N LEU A 203 8.87 -14.94 -10.52
CA LEU A 203 10.30 -14.97 -10.81
C LEU A 203 10.61 -15.97 -11.94
N ILE A 204 10.07 -17.19 -11.86
CA ILE A 204 10.28 -18.23 -12.87
C ILE A 204 9.72 -17.79 -14.23
N LEU A 205 8.49 -17.25 -14.25
CA LEU A 205 7.88 -16.72 -15.47
C LEU A 205 8.69 -15.58 -16.07
N GLY A 206 9.25 -14.70 -15.22
CA GLY A 206 10.12 -13.61 -15.67
C GLY A 206 11.42 -14.10 -16.31
N ILE A 207 12.02 -15.14 -15.76
CA ILE A 207 13.25 -15.74 -16.29
C ILE A 207 12.98 -16.49 -17.60
N LEU A 208 11.86 -17.19 -17.70
CA LEU A 208 11.48 -17.98 -18.88
C LEU A 208 10.92 -17.16 -20.04
N SER A 209 10.50 -15.92 -19.79
CA SER A 209 9.94 -15.05 -20.84
C SER A 209 11.06 -14.36 -21.62
N ASP A 210 11.64 -15.03 -22.61
CA ASP A 210 12.65 -14.49 -23.55
C ASP A 210 12.09 -13.43 -24.52
N ASN A 211 10.92 -12.86 -24.25
CA ASN A 211 10.30 -11.90 -25.16
C ASN A 211 10.70 -10.47 -24.78
N PRO A 212 11.57 -9.79 -25.55
CA PRO A 212 12.02 -8.42 -25.28
C PRO A 212 10.89 -7.38 -25.34
N LYS A 213 9.69 -7.74 -25.80
CA LYS A 213 8.48 -6.91 -25.82
C LYS A 213 7.56 -7.14 -24.62
N SER A 214 7.76 -8.19 -23.83
CA SER A 214 7.08 -8.32 -22.52
C SER A 214 7.68 -7.31 -21.56
N ILE A 215 6.87 -6.79 -20.63
CA ILE A 215 7.36 -5.93 -19.57
C ILE A 215 8.39 -6.74 -18.80
N SER A 216 9.68 -6.51 -19.11
CA SER A 216 10.78 -7.23 -18.49
C SER A 216 10.87 -6.80 -17.04
N TYR A 217 10.27 -7.56 -16.13
CA TYR A 217 10.34 -7.33 -14.69
C TYR A 217 11.49 -8.11 -14.04
N VAL A 218 12.13 -9.00 -14.80
CA VAL A 218 13.39 -9.68 -14.44
C VAL A 218 14.30 -9.64 -15.67
N GLU A 219 15.28 -8.78 -15.66
CA GLU A 219 16.25 -8.66 -16.74
C GLU A 219 17.61 -9.13 -16.22
N LEU A 220 18.00 -10.37 -16.58
CA LEU A 220 19.25 -10.98 -16.15
C LEU A 220 20.47 -10.18 -16.59
N SER A 221 20.41 -9.47 -17.72
CA SER A 221 21.47 -8.60 -18.21
C SER A 221 21.77 -7.39 -17.28
N LYS A 222 20.80 -6.92 -16.50
CA LYS A 222 21.05 -5.90 -15.47
C LYS A 222 21.71 -6.42 -14.20
N ILE A 223 21.77 -7.75 -14.02
CA ILE A 223 22.51 -8.39 -12.92
C ILE A 223 24.00 -8.08 -13.04
N GLU A 224 24.52 -7.82 -14.24
CA GLU A 224 25.92 -7.47 -14.47
C GLU A 224 26.34 -6.13 -13.86
N ASN A 225 25.40 -5.24 -13.56
CA ASN A 225 25.72 -3.97 -12.92
C ASN A 225 25.70 -4.07 -11.39
N ILE A 226 26.67 -4.81 -10.83
CA ILE A 226 26.87 -4.97 -9.37
C ILE A 226 27.06 -3.61 -8.68
N ASN A 227 27.54 -2.59 -9.38
CA ASN A 227 27.77 -1.26 -8.84
C ASN A 227 26.51 -0.58 -8.26
N ARG A 228 25.30 -0.98 -8.65
CA ARG A 228 24.04 -0.51 -8.03
C ARG A 228 23.91 -0.88 -6.56
N PHE A 229 24.52 -1.99 -6.13
CA PHE A 229 24.59 -2.44 -4.74
C PHE A 229 25.70 -1.78 -3.93
N SER A 230 26.64 -1.08 -4.55
CA SER A 230 27.71 -0.34 -3.85
C SER A 230 27.22 1.00 -3.28
N SER A 231 26.08 1.52 -3.76
CA SER A 231 25.50 2.75 -3.25
C SER A 231 24.86 2.55 -1.88
N ILE A 232 25.45 3.16 -0.85
CA ILE A 232 24.88 3.18 0.51
C ILE A 232 23.47 3.78 0.54
N PHE A 233 23.20 4.76 -0.32
CA PHE A 233 21.90 5.41 -0.41
C PHE A 233 20.81 4.44 -0.90
N ASN A 234 21.11 3.59 -1.89
CA ASN A 234 20.18 2.55 -2.36
C ASN A 234 19.86 1.56 -1.23
N TRP A 235 20.86 1.14 -0.44
CA TRP A 235 20.63 0.28 0.72
C TRP A 235 19.79 0.94 1.81
N LEU A 236 20.03 2.22 2.10
CA LEU A 236 19.21 2.96 3.04
C LEU A 236 17.75 3.00 2.61
N LEU A 237 17.47 3.24 1.31
CA LEU A 237 16.12 3.21 0.77
C LEU A 237 15.50 1.82 0.79
N LEU A 238 16.26 0.77 0.42
CA LEU A 238 15.78 -0.62 0.49
C LEU A 238 15.46 -1.04 1.93
N CYS A 239 16.32 -0.70 2.89
CA CYS A 239 16.08 -0.93 4.31
C CYS A 239 14.86 -0.14 4.82
N PHE A 240 14.72 1.11 4.42
CA PHE A 240 13.55 1.92 4.74
C PHE A 240 12.25 1.27 4.20
N LEU A 241 12.24 0.86 2.94
CA LEU A 241 11.09 0.17 2.34
C LEU A 241 10.82 -1.18 3.00
N GLY A 242 11.86 -1.96 3.31
CA GLY A 242 11.71 -3.28 3.92
C GLY A 242 11.29 -3.22 5.38
N ILE A 243 12.08 -2.54 6.23
CA ILE A 243 11.91 -2.57 7.68
C ILE A 243 10.75 -1.66 8.10
N PHE A 244 10.77 -0.38 7.69
CA PHE A 244 9.78 0.59 8.13
C PHE A 244 8.48 0.48 7.35
N ALA A 245 8.53 0.63 6.02
CA ALA A 245 7.32 0.71 5.21
C ALA A 245 6.60 -0.64 5.05
N SER A 246 7.33 -1.75 4.94
CA SER A 246 6.73 -3.08 4.88
C SER A 246 6.64 -3.72 6.27
N GLY A 247 7.74 -3.87 7.00
CA GLY A 247 7.73 -4.55 8.29
C GLY A 247 6.85 -3.85 9.32
N MET A 248 7.20 -2.64 9.69
CA MET A 248 6.54 -1.92 10.79
C MET A 248 5.15 -1.39 10.38
N CYS A 249 5.03 -0.74 9.20
CA CYS A 249 3.77 -0.13 8.79
C CYS A 249 2.66 -1.16 8.54
N PHE A 250 2.96 -2.33 7.98
CA PHE A 250 1.93 -3.38 7.86
C PHE A 250 1.48 -3.91 9.22
N VAL A 251 2.38 -4.06 10.20
CA VAL A 251 1.98 -4.42 11.57
C VAL A 251 1.10 -3.33 12.18
N PHE A 252 1.49 -2.07 12.05
CA PHE A 252 0.73 -0.94 12.58
C PHE A 252 -0.64 -0.80 11.89
N TRP A 253 -0.67 -0.91 10.58
CA TRP A 253 -1.91 -0.91 9.81
C TRP A 253 -2.85 -2.05 10.22
N ASN A 254 -2.32 -3.27 10.28
CA ASN A 254 -3.09 -4.44 10.68
C ASN A 254 -3.64 -4.29 12.11
N LYS A 255 -2.84 -3.70 13.02
CA LYS A 255 -3.29 -3.41 14.39
C LYS A 255 -4.32 -2.29 14.44
N ALA A 256 -4.17 -1.25 13.63
CA ALA A 256 -5.17 -0.20 13.51
C ALA A 256 -6.51 -0.75 12.98
N CYS A 257 -6.46 -1.63 11.96
CA CYS A 257 -7.64 -2.32 11.43
C CYS A 257 -8.32 -3.22 12.47
N ASP A 258 -7.54 -3.93 13.29
CA ASP A 258 -8.03 -4.74 14.41
C ASP A 258 -8.79 -3.90 15.45
N ILE A 259 -8.24 -2.72 15.82
CA ILE A 259 -8.81 -1.84 16.84
C ILE A 259 -10.03 -1.05 16.35
N LEU A 260 -9.97 -0.51 15.13
CA LEU A 260 -10.90 0.53 14.63
C LEU A 260 -11.81 0.05 13.51
N GLY A 261 -11.52 -1.12 12.94
CA GLY A 261 -12.21 -1.66 11.78
C GLY A 261 -11.56 -1.25 10.45
N THR A 262 -11.45 -2.21 9.55
CA THR A 262 -10.68 -2.09 8.31
C THR A 262 -11.24 -1.03 7.37
N VAL A 263 -12.56 -1.00 7.13
CA VAL A 263 -13.20 -0.01 6.25
C VAL A 263 -13.05 1.41 6.80
N LYS A 264 -13.18 1.59 8.11
CA LYS A 264 -13.03 2.92 8.74
C LYS A 264 -11.62 3.46 8.58
N ILE A 265 -10.61 2.61 8.76
CA ILE A 265 -9.22 3.02 8.66
C ILE A 265 -8.79 3.23 7.21
N SER A 266 -9.35 2.45 6.27
CA SER A 266 -9.02 2.59 4.85
C SER A 266 -9.33 3.99 4.29
N ILE A 267 -10.33 4.70 4.82
CA ILE A 267 -10.63 6.09 4.42
C ILE A 267 -9.40 7.00 4.58
N GLY A 268 -8.53 6.73 5.56
CA GLY A 268 -7.30 7.47 5.78
C GLY A 268 -6.31 7.41 4.60
N ILE A 269 -6.41 6.40 3.73
CA ILE A 269 -5.58 6.25 2.52
C ILE A 269 -5.70 7.48 1.60
N TYR A 270 -6.81 8.21 1.64
CA TYR A 270 -6.97 9.46 0.89
C TYR A 270 -5.90 10.51 1.21
N LEU A 271 -5.22 10.42 2.35
CA LEU A 271 -4.11 11.31 2.70
C LEU A 271 -2.78 10.94 2.03
N ILE A 272 -2.63 9.71 1.53
CA ILE A 272 -1.38 9.25 0.92
C ILE A 272 -0.94 10.17 -0.23
N PRO A 273 -1.78 10.50 -1.23
CA PRO A 273 -1.37 11.40 -2.32
C PRO A 273 -0.94 12.78 -1.83
N VAL A 274 -1.60 13.31 -0.80
CA VAL A 274 -1.25 14.61 -0.21
C VAL A 274 0.18 14.55 0.36
N VAL A 275 0.49 13.51 1.12
CA VAL A 275 1.85 13.28 1.65
C VAL A 275 2.84 13.09 0.51
N THR A 276 2.51 12.24 -0.48
CA THR A 276 3.37 11.97 -1.64
C THR A 276 3.76 13.26 -2.36
N ILE A 277 2.82 14.16 -2.59
CA ILE A 277 3.06 15.42 -3.31
C ILE A 277 3.89 16.38 -2.48
N ILE A 278 3.68 16.49 -1.17
CA ILE A 278 4.52 17.28 -0.29
C ILE A 278 5.99 16.81 -0.40
N PHE A 279 6.22 15.50 -0.32
CA PHE A 279 7.57 14.96 -0.42
C PHE A 279 8.16 15.06 -1.83
N ALA A 280 7.34 14.89 -2.89
CA ALA A 280 7.77 15.12 -4.28
C ALA A 280 8.19 16.58 -4.49
N THR A 281 7.48 17.55 -3.89
CA THR A 281 7.86 18.95 -3.92
C THR A 281 9.20 19.19 -3.24
N ILE A 282 9.44 18.58 -2.07
CA ILE A 282 10.68 18.77 -1.31
C ILE A 282 11.87 18.09 -2.00
N PHE A 283 11.72 16.85 -2.43
CA PHE A 283 12.84 16.05 -2.97
C PHE A 283 13.01 16.14 -4.48
N LEU A 284 11.91 16.39 -5.22
CA LEU A 284 11.94 16.52 -6.68
C LEU A 284 11.83 17.98 -7.12
N HIS A 285 11.80 18.94 -6.18
CA HIS A 285 11.68 20.38 -6.41
C HIS A 285 10.46 20.77 -7.26
N GLU A 286 9.35 20.04 -7.14
CA GLU A 286 8.10 20.38 -7.80
C GLU A 286 7.44 21.58 -7.11
N LYS A 287 6.94 22.57 -7.88
CA LYS A 287 6.29 23.76 -7.33
C LYS A 287 4.85 23.44 -6.89
N LEU A 288 4.54 23.72 -5.62
CA LEU A 288 3.16 23.71 -5.13
C LEU A 288 2.41 24.92 -5.70
N THR A 289 1.31 24.66 -6.39
CA THR A 289 0.42 25.71 -6.91
C THR A 289 -0.77 25.93 -5.98
N LEU A 290 -1.48 27.04 -6.20
CA LEU A 290 -2.77 27.32 -5.51
C LEU A 290 -3.76 26.16 -5.73
N MET A 291 -3.78 25.58 -6.93
CA MET A 291 -4.61 24.42 -7.30
C MET A 291 -4.29 23.20 -6.45
N GLY A 292 -3.01 22.93 -6.20
CA GLY A 292 -2.55 21.88 -5.29
C GLY A 292 -3.02 22.10 -3.84
N GLY A 293 -2.98 23.33 -3.36
CA GLY A 293 -3.48 23.69 -2.02
C GLY A 293 -4.98 23.49 -1.88
N ILE A 294 -5.79 23.95 -2.84
CA ILE A 294 -7.25 23.75 -2.85
C ILE A 294 -7.60 22.26 -2.94
N GLY A 295 -6.90 21.51 -3.78
CA GLY A 295 -7.11 20.06 -3.91
C GLY A 295 -6.81 19.31 -2.63
N SER A 296 -5.73 19.64 -1.92
CA SER A 296 -5.39 19.04 -0.63
C SER A 296 -6.49 19.30 0.42
N LEU A 297 -7.02 20.54 0.48
CA LEU A 297 -8.11 20.89 1.38
C LEU A 297 -9.38 20.10 1.05
N LEU A 298 -9.73 19.98 -0.23
CA LEU A 298 -10.89 19.22 -0.69
C LEU A 298 -10.76 17.71 -0.35
N THR A 299 -9.57 17.16 -0.47
CA THR A 299 -9.27 15.78 -0.06
C THR A 299 -9.53 15.55 1.44
N ILE A 300 -9.06 16.47 2.28
CA ILE A 300 -9.29 16.41 3.73
C ILE A 300 -10.78 16.52 4.07
N ILE A 301 -11.52 17.40 3.40
CA ILE A 301 -12.98 17.52 3.56
C ILE A 301 -13.66 16.20 3.13
N GLY A 302 -13.27 15.63 2.00
CA GLY A 302 -13.78 14.34 1.52
C GLY A 302 -13.56 13.20 2.51
N LEU A 303 -12.38 13.14 3.12
CA LEU A 303 -12.06 12.19 4.18
C LEU A 303 -12.99 12.37 5.39
N TRP A 304 -13.19 13.60 5.84
CA TRP A 304 -14.08 13.90 6.97
C TRP A 304 -15.54 13.52 6.67
N VAL A 305 -16.07 13.88 5.49
CA VAL A 305 -17.42 13.53 5.05
C VAL A 305 -17.62 12.02 4.95
N SER A 306 -16.63 11.28 4.40
CA SER A 306 -16.67 9.80 4.33
C SER A 306 -16.75 9.13 5.71
N GLY A 307 -16.21 9.79 6.74
CA GLY A 307 -16.21 9.29 8.11
C GLY A 307 -17.49 9.55 8.90
N ILE A 308 -18.42 10.35 8.37
CA ILE A 308 -19.68 10.67 9.05
C ILE A 308 -20.58 9.43 9.04
N LYS A 309 -20.83 8.89 10.23
CA LYS A 309 -21.86 7.85 10.42
C LYS A 309 -23.24 8.52 10.48
N LYS A 310 -24.12 8.18 9.57
CA LYS A 310 -25.57 8.32 9.77
C LYS A 310 -26.14 6.98 10.18
#